data_341f62d2702e98c87dc72f9a7237d78f
#
_entry.id   341f62d2702e98c87dc72f9a7237d78f
#
_cell.length_a   1.000
_cell.length_b   1.000
_cell.length_c   1.000
_cell.angle_alpha   90.00
_cell.angle_beta   90.00
_cell.angle_gamma   90.00
#
_symmetry.space_group_name_H-M   'P 1'
#
loop_
_entity.id
_entity.type
_entity.pdbx_description
1 polymer ?
#
loop_
_entity_poly.entity_id
_entity_poly.type
_entity_poly.pdbx_seq_one_letter_code
_entity_poly.pdbx_strand_id
1 'polypeptide(L)'
;MGNKGRVSFQLVKLENSNNMLEGPSYLVSRELPSSCEQESKWIYNTHRVMELSNNKRPLADGEELTLRKACKLSDAVLGGEAVMDLNGLSLSPAKDQSNDQHHEGGNSDSSSLINQLGRDNSISCLLRCSRSDYGSIASLNKNFRSLIRSGELYTLRRKMDIVEHWVYFSCNLLEWEAFDPDRRRWMHLPRMTSNDCFMCSDKESLAVGTELLVFGKEITSHVIYRYSILTNTWSSGTKMNTPRCLFGSASRGEIAILAGGCDPRGNILKSAELYNSETGTWLTLPSMNKPRKMCSGVFMDGKFYVIGGIGVGDPKQLTSGEVYDLEKKTWTEIPNMFPGRNGGAGAAEAPAAAEAPPLLAVVNNILYAADYAEKEVRKYDKEKNVWVAVGRLPERAVSMNGWGLAFRACGDRLIVIGGPRVLGGGTIELNSWVPDGSSPQWDLLARKPSGSFVYNCAVMGC
;
A
#
# COMPACT_ATOMS: atom_id res chain seq x y z
N MET A 1 28.02 24.94 -30.91
CA MET A 1 28.60 25.43 -29.63
C MET A 1 27.48 25.39 -28.60
N GLY A 2 27.45 24.36 -27.79
CA GLY A 2 26.37 24.07 -26.85
C GLY A 2 26.63 24.72 -25.50
N ASN A 3 25.64 25.44 -25.04
CA ASN A 3 25.67 26.08 -23.74
C ASN A 3 25.24 25.03 -22.68
N LYS A 4 26.19 24.53 -21.91
CA LYS A 4 25.92 23.68 -20.75
C LYS A 4 25.41 24.54 -19.60
N GLY A 5 24.13 24.59 -19.38
CA GLY A 5 23.55 25.25 -18.22
C GLY A 5 24.02 24.56 -16.91
N ARG A 6 24.81 25.29 -16.15
CA ARG A 6 25.28 24.90 -14.81
C ARG A 6 24.14 25.18 -13.84
N VAL A 7 23.55 24.13 -13.26
CA VAL A 7 22.55 24.27 -12.20
C VAL A 7 23.27 24.54 -10.90
N SER A 8 23.17 25.76 -10.38
CA SER A 8 23.67 26.12 -9.06
C SER A 8 22.54 25.97 -8.04
N PHE A 9 22.86 25.33 -6.92
CA PHE A 9 21.96 25.21 -5.78
C PHE A 9 22.21 26.39 -4.84
N GLN A 10 21.20 27.19 -4.56
CA GLN A 10 21.24 28.15 -3.47
C GLN A 10 20.48 27.57 -2.26
N LEU A 11 21.21 27.40 -1.16
CA LEU A 11 20.65 27.10 0.15
C LEU A 11 20.25 28.44 0.81
N VAL A 12 18.99 28.64 1.03
CA VAL A 12 18.50 29.80 1.80
C VAL A 12 18.39 29.37 3.26
N LYS A 13 19.20 30.00 4.10
CA LYS A 13 19.15 29.85 5.55
C LYS A 13 18.12 30.82 6.10
N LEU A 14 17.04 30.33 6.68
CA LEU A 14 16.11 31.15 7.42
C LEU A 14 16.56 31.25 8.88
N GLU A 15 17.01 32.43 9.29
CA GLU A 15 17.29 32.72 10.68
C GLU A 15 15.99 33.17 11.37
N ASN A 16 15.45 32.32 12.24
CA ASN A 16 14.40 32.71 13.16
C ASN A 16 15.02 33.25 14.45
N SER A 17 14.82 34.53 14.68
CA SER A 17 15.15 35.18 15.95
C SER A 17 14.05 34.89 16.96
N ASN A 18 14.19 33.81 17.74
CA ASN A 18 13.82 33.73 19.17
C ASN A 18 14.01 32.30 19.69
N ASN A 19 15.00 32.20 20.55
CA ASN A 19 15.30 31.23 21.60
C ASN A 19 14.69 29.83 21.61
N MET A 20 15.60 28.89 21.55
CA MET A 20 15.75 27.57 22.15
C MET A 20 15.79 26.40 21.16
N LEU A 21 17.02 25.87 21.01
CA LEU A 21 17.37 24.48 20.69
C LEU A 21 16.57 23.74 19.58
N GLU A 22 16.60 24.28 18.38
CA GLU A 22 16.28 23.53 17.17
C GLU A 22 17.37 23.73 16.12
N GLY A 23 17.85 22.60 15.55
CA GLY A 23 18.81 22.61 14.46
C GLY A 23 18.23 23.24 13.18
N PRO A 24 19.04 23.65 12.21
CA PRO A 24 18.59 24.40 11.04
C PRO A 24 17.64 23.57 10.16
N SER A 25 16.42 24.07 9.97
CA SER A 25 15.48 23.53 8.99
C SER A 25 15.75 24.14 7.61
N TYR A 26 15.83 23.30 6.59
CA TYR A 26 16.01 23.72 5.21
C TYR A 26 14.73 23.51 4.42
N LEU A 27 14.23 24.55 3.78
CA LEU A 27 13.16 24.51 2.80
C LEU A 27 13.77 24.39 1.40
N VAL A 28 13.51 23.29 0.69
CA VAL A 28 13.87 23.14 -0.71
C VAL A 28 12.67 23.56 -1.55
N SER A 29 12.70 24.78 -2.08
CA SER A 29 11.74 25.24 -3.09
C SER A 29 12.26 24.82 -4.46
N ARG A 30 11.46 24.10 -5.25
CA ARG A 30 11.73 23.74 -6.64
C ARG A 30 10.50 23.94 -7.49
N GLU A 31 10.70 24.52 -8.66
CA GLU A 31 9.73 24.48 -9.75
C GLU A 31 9.58 23.04 -10.26
N LEU A 32 8.35 22.56 -10.38
CA LEU A 32 8.03 21.20 -10.81
C LEU A 32 8.11 21.09 -12.33
N PRO A 33 8.65 19.97 -12.83
CA PRO A 33 8.67 19.72 -14.28
C PRO A 33 7.26 19.51 -14.85
N SER A 34 7.04 19.97 -16.06
CA SER A 34 5.72 19.92 -16.72
C SER A 34 5.34 18.56 -17.33
N SER A 35 6.25 17.59 -17.36
CA SER A 35 6.01 16.25 -17.91
C SER A 35 5.96 15.17 -16.83
N CYS A 36 5.13 14.16 -17.04
CA CYS A 36 4.99 13.02 -16.15
C CYS A 36 6.33 12.26 -15.92
N GLU A 37 7.18 12.19 -16.94
CA GLU A 37 8.48 11.54 -16.83
C GLU A 37 9.42 12.31 -15.89
N GLN A 38 9.36 13.64 -15.94
CA GLN A 38 10.13 14.50 -15.04
C GLN A 38 9.57 14.48 -13.60
N GLU A 39 8.24 14.45 -13.47
CA GLU A 39 7.55 14.31 -12.17
C GLU A 39 7.88 12.96 -11.52
N SER A 40 7.84 11.88 -12.29
CA SER A 40 8.25 10.57 -11.82
C SER A 40 9.72 10.55 -11.38
N LYS A 41 10.62 11.14 -12.17
CA LYS A 41 12.05 11.28 -11.80
C LYS A 41 12.22 12.12 -10.53
N TRP A 42 11.38 13.10 -10.31
CA TRP A 42 11.45 13.92 -9.10
C TRP A 42 11.02 13.12 -7.85
N ILE A 43 9.92 12.39 -7.92
CA ILE A 43 9.46 11.49 -6.86
C ILE A 43 10.55 10.44 -6.56
N TYR A 44 11.08 9.78 -7.57
CA TYR A 44 12.14 8.78 -7.45
C TYR A 44 13.48 9.36 -6.98
N ASN A 45 13.86 10.56 -7.44
CA ASN A 45 15.11 11.20 -7.02
C ASN A 45 15.07 11.71 -5.57
N THR A 46 13.88 12.08 -5.06
CA THR A 46 13.73 12.44 -3.65
C THR A 46 14.04 11.25 -2.75
N HIS A 47 13.57 10.07 -3.13
CA HIS A 47 13.91 8.79 -2.50
C HIS A 47 15.44 8.54 -2.45
N ARG A 48 16.09 8.64 -3.60
CA ARG A 48 17.53 8.34 -3.73
C ARG A 48 18.42 9.35 -3.00
N VAL A 49 18.02 10.61 -2.95
CA VAL A 49 18.75 11.65 -2.18
C VAL A 49 18.60 11.42 -0.68
N MET A 50 17.46 10.93 -0.23
CA MET A 50 17.25 10.57 1.16
C MET A 50 18.07 9.35 1.59
N GLU A 51 18.18 8.32 0.74
CA GLU A 51 19.04 7.15 1.01
C GLU A 51 20.53 7.50 1.02
N LEU A 52 20.98 8.37 0.11
CA LEU A 52 22.39 8.81 0.05
C LEU A 52 22.80 9.72 1.21
N SER A 53 21.87 10.48 1.80
CA SER A 53 22.16 11.29 2.98
C SER A 53 22.31 10.47 4.26
N ASN A 54 21.64 9.31 4.33
CA ASN A 54 21.78 8.37 5.44
C ASN A 54 23.08 7.55 5.41
N ASN A 55 23.78 7.48 4.26
CA ASN A 55 24.99 6.67 4.07
C ASN A 55 26.30 7.46 4.18
N LYS A 56 26.29 8.75 4.50
CA LYS A 56 27.50 9.58 4.58
C LYS A 56 27.83 10.07 6.00
N ARG A 57 28.20 9.14 6.88
CA ARG A 57 29.18 9.39 7.95
C ARG A 57 30.03 8.14 8.13
N PRO A 58 31.33 8.18 7.98
CA PRO A 58 32.20 7.12 8.49
C PRO A 58 32.18 7.21 10.02
N LEU A 59 31.61 6.20 10.66
CA LEU A 59 31.72 6.01 12.11
C LEU A 59 33.15 5.57 12.41
N ALA A 60 33.80 6.20 13.39
CA ALA A 60 35.06 5.74 13.91
C ALA A 60 34.88 4.36 14.58
N ASP A 61 35.86 3.46 14.36
CA ASP A 61 35.80 2.04 14.73
C ASP A 61 35.42 1.72 16.21
N GLY A 62 35.44 2.70 17.11
CA GLY A 62 35.06 2.55 18.52
C GLY A 62 33.56 2.64 18.82
N GLU A 63 32.76 3.26 17.96
CA GLU A 63 31.32 3.46 18.21
C GLU A 63 30.48 2.27 17.71
N GLU A 64 30.96 1.52 16.73
CA GLU A 64 30.25 0.36 16.17
C GLU A 64 30.11 -0.79 17.21
N LEU A 65 31.11 -0.96 18.09
CA LEU A 65 31.05 -1.98 19.13
C LEU A 65 30.04 -1.65 20.24
N THR A 66 29.84 -0.36 20.50
CA THR A 66 28.88 0.12 21.53
C THR A 66 27.45 0.04 21.02
N LEU A 67 27.22 0.29 19.75
CA LEU A 67 25.88 0.16 19.13
C LEU A 67 25.43 -1.30 19.06
N ARG A 68 26.34 -2.22 18.71
CA ARG A 68 26.03 -3.67 18.71
C ARG A 68 25.72 -4.23 20.10
N LYS A 69 26.33 -3.67 21.16
CA LYS A 69 26.01 -4.02 22.54
C LYS A 69 24.67 -3.42 23.02
N ALA A 70 24.34 -2.21 22.58
CA ALA A 70 23.05 -1.58 22.91
C ALA A 70 21.86 -2.30 22.25
N CYS A 71 21.99 -2.74 20.99
CA CYS A 71 20.95 -3.54 20.34
C CYS A 71 20.72 -4.90 21.03
N LYS A 72 21.76 -5.55 21.55
CA LYS A 72 21.61 -6.82 22.27
C LYS A 72 21.00 -6.69 23.66
N LEU A 73 21.07 -5.51 24.30
CA LEU A 73 20.44 -5.26 25.59
C LEU A 73 18.97 -4.82 25.47
N SER A 74 18.55 -4.21 24.34
CA SER A 74 17.16 -3.82 24.12
C SER A 74 16.24 -5.00 23.88
N ASP A 75 16.75 -6.10 23.31
CA ASP A 75 15.98 -7.31 23.06
C ASP A 75 15.65 -8.11 24.33
N ALA A 76 16.32 -7.78 25.46
CA ALA A 76 16.15 -8.48 26.73
C ALA A 76 15.15 -7.80 27.70
N VAL A 77 14.68 -6.60 27.42
CA VAL A 77 13.88 -5.78 28.37
C VAL A 77 12.44 -5.52 27.90
N LEU A 78 12.10 -5.78 26.65
CA LEU A 78 10.73 -5.63 26.15
C LEU A 78 10.07 -7.00 26.05
N GLY A 79 9.16 -7.27 26.98
CA GLY A 79 8.46 -8.53 27.13
C GLY A 79 7.66 -8.92 25.89
N GLY A 80 7.95 -10.08 25.37
CA GLY A 80 7.04 -11.06 24.82
C GLY A 80 6.08 -10.64 23.69
N GLU A 81 6.46 -9.87 22.70
CA GLU A 81 5.75 -9.84 21.42
C GLU A 81 6.28 -10.98 20.54
N ALA A 82 5.45 -11.98 20.30
CA ALA A 82 5.80 -13.10 19.43
C ALA A 82 5.87 -12.62 17.98
N VAL A 83 7.06 -12.37 17.48
CA VAL A 83 7.34 -12.16 16.07
C VAL A 83 7.27 -13.51 15.37
N MET A 84 6.25 -13.72 14.54
CA MET A 84 6.19 -14.90 13.68
C MET A 84 7.06 -14.68 12.44
N ASP A 85 8.15 -15.43 12.35
CA ASP A 85 8.98 -15.52 11.15
C ASP A 85 8.32 -16.47 10.14
N LEU A 86 7.81 -15.93 9.04
CA LEU A 86 7.25 -16.71 7.92
C LEU A 86 8.33 -17.41 7.08
N ASN A 87 9.62 -17.21 7.37
CA ASN A 87 10.73 -17.79 6.62
C ASN A 87 10.85 -19.34 6.75
N GLY A 88 10.13 -19.97 7.67
CA GLY A 88 10.07 -21.43 7.80
C GLY A 88 9.45 -22.18 6.60
N LEU A 89 8.96 -21.47 5.58
CA LEU A 89 8.35 -22.05 4.38
C LEU A 89 9.29 -22.15 3.16
N SER A 90 10.55 -21.71 3.28
CA SER A 90 11.54 -21.88 2.20
C SER A 90 12.05 -23.32 2.16
N LEU A 91 11.65 -24.06 1.15
CA LEU A 91 12.13 -25.43 0.86
C LEU A 91 13.04 -25.42 -0.34
N SER A 92 14.27 -25.90 -0.15
CA SER A 92 15.15 -26.35 -1.23
C SER A 92 14.52 -27.56 -1.93
N PRO A 93 14.68 -27.72 -3.26
CA PRO A 93 14.12 -28.88 -3.97
C PRO A 93 14.81 -30.16 -3.51
N ALA A 94 14.07 -31.09 -2.94
CA ALA A 94 14.55 -32.41 -2.62
C ALA A 94 14.74 -33.22 -3.90
N LYS A 95 15.94 -33.79 -4.05
CA LYS A 95 16.24 -34.79 -5.12
C LYS A 95 15.43 -36.05 -4.86
N ASP A 96 14.65 -36.45 -5.85
CA ASP A 96 14.01 -37.76 -5.89
C ASP A 96 15.09 -38.86 -5.94
N GLN A 97 15.12 -39.70 -4.93
CA GLN A 97 15.67 -41.05 -5.02
C GLN A 97 14.51 -42.01 -4.84
N SER A 98 14.15 -42.66 -5.91
CA SER A 98 13.26 -43.82 -5.98
C SER A 98 13.87 -45.00 -5.22
N ASN A 99 13.10 -45.55 -4.28
CA ASN A 99 13.31 -46.95 -3.86
C ASN A 99 11.92 -47.59 -3.72
N ASP A 100 11.65 -48.47 -4.69
CA ASP A 100 10.51 -49.38 -4.64
C ASP A 100 10.71 -50.42 -3.52
N GLN A 101 9.76 -50.47 -2.60
CA GLN A 101 9.45 -51.71 -1.88
C GLN A 101 7.94 -51.80 -1.67
N HIS A 102 7.35 -52.86 -2.28
CA HIS A 102 5.98 -53.30 -2.07
C HIS A 102 5.74 -53.69 -0.61
N HIS A 103 4.67 -53.12 -0.02
CA HIS A 103 3.90 -53.78 1.03
C HIS A 103 2.42 -53.48 0.80
N GLU A 104 1.69 -54.54 0.50
CA GLU A 104 0.22 -54.60 0.51
C GLU A 104 -0.28 -54.49 1.96
N GLY A 105 -1.36 -53.74 2.18
CA GLY A 105 -2.16 -53.84 3.38
C GLY A 105 -2.72 -52.50 3.89
N GLY A 106 -3.99 -52.26 3.65
CA GLY A 106 -4.78 -51.23 4.35
C GLY A 106 -5.17 -50.03 3.50
N ASN A 107 -6.39 -50.09 2.99
CA ASN A 107 -7.10 -48.98 2.37
C ASN A 107 -7.41 -47.95 3.44
N SER A 108 -6.42 -47.15 3.86
CA SER A 108 -6.63 -45.99 4.72
C SER A 108 -6.95 -44.82 3.78
N ASP A 109 -8.11 -44.22 3.95
CA ASP A 109 -8.55 -42.97 3.30
C ASP A 109 -7.44 -41.93 3.30
N SER A 110 -6.64 -41.93 2.24
CA SER A 110 -5.50 -41.00 2.05
C SER A 110 -5.95 -39.55 1.86
N SER A 111 -7.27 -39.29 1.91
CA SER A 111 -7.88 -37.97 1.78
C SER A 111 -8.16 -37.28 3.12
N SER A 112 -7.98 -37.93 4.25
CA SER A 112 -8.23 -37.33 5.56
C SER A 112 -7.14 -36.34 5.96
N LEU A 113 -7.49 -35.06 6.18
CA LEU A 113 -6.59 -34.00 6.69
C LEU A 113 -6.36 -34.13 8.19
N ILE A 114 -7.45 -34.35 8.93
CA ILE A 114 -7.46 -34.65 10.37
C ILE A 114 -8.02 -36.07 10.51
N ASN A 115 -7.24 -36.97 11.14
CA ASN A 115 -7.68 -38.33 11.36
C ASN A 115 -9.07 -38.35 12.03
N GLN A 116 -9.95 -39.17 11.55
CA GLN A 116 -11.32 -39.38 12.03
C GLN A 116 -12.36 -38.30 11.66
N LEU A 117 -11.97 -37.12 11.09
CA LEU A 117 -12.93 -36.07 10.80
C LEU A 117 -13.39 -36.01 9.33
N GLY A 118 -12.69 -36.64 8.42
CA GLY A 118 -12.91 -36.48 6.99
C GLY A 118 -12.46 -35.07 6.49
N ARG A 119 -12.39 -34.92 5.17
CA ARG A 119 -11.84 -33.72 4.53
C ARG A 119 -12.69 -32.47 4.80
N ASP A 120 -14.01 -32.55 4.64
CA ASP A 120 -14.89 -31.38 4.72
C ASP A 120 -14.99 -30.82 6.13
N ASN A 121 -15.04 -31.70 7.14
CA ASN A 121 -15.03 -31.28 8.53
C ASN A 121 -13.68 -30.68 8.92
N SER A 122 -12.58 -31.25 8.40
CA SER A 122 -11.25 -30.68 8.60
C SER A 122 -11.13 -29.28 8.01
N ILE A 123 -11.64 -29.06 6.79
CA ILE A 123 -11.69 -27.74 6.15
C ILE A 123 -12.54 -26.78 6.98
N SER A 124 -13.72 -27.22 7.45
CA SER A 124 -14.62 -26.40 8.30
C SER A 124 -13.95 -25.96 9.60
N CYS A 125 -13.11 -26.78 10.21
CA CYS A 125 -12.29 -26.41 11.35
C CYS A 125 -11.22 -25.38 10.97
N LEU A 126 -10.51 -25.61 9.88
CA LEU A 126 -9.45 -24.73 9.42
C LEU A 126 -9.95 -23.35 9.01
N LEU A 127 -11.13 -23.24 8.44
CA LEU A 127 -11.74 -21.94 8.09
C LEU A 127 -11.97 -21.04 9.31
N ARG A 128 -12.13 -21.62 10.51
CA ARG A 128 -12.30 -20.89 11.77
C ARG A 128 -11.00 -20.54 12.46
N CYS A 129 -9.87 -21.13 12.02
CA CYS A 129 -8.55 -20.74 12.49
C CYS A 129 -8.16 -19.39 11.91
N SER A 130 -7.34 -18.64 12.64
CA SER A 130 -6.75 -17.41 12.09
C SER A 130 -5.83 -17.71 10.92
N ARG A 131 -5.82 -16.83 9.91
CA ARG A 131 -4.81 -16.87 8.84
C ARG A 131 -3.38 -16.85 9.40
N SER A 132 -3.14 -16.19 10.53
CA SER A 132 -1.82 -16.17 11.20
C SER A 132 -1.35 -17.57 11.60
N ASP A 133 -2.26 -18.52 11.80
CA ASP A 133 -1.93 -19.87 12.20
C ASP A 133 -1.65 -20.80 11.00
N TYR A 134 -1.99 -20.38 9.78
CA TYR A 134 -1.84 -21.21 8.58
C TYR A 134 -0.39 -21.58 8.29
N GLY A 135 0.58 -20.72 8.61
CA GLY A 135 2.00 -21.04 8.50
C GLY A 135 2.39 -22.23 9.37
N SER A 136 1.96 -22.20 10.64
CA SER A 136 2.18 -23.30 11.60
C SER A 136 1.45 -24.58 11.18
N ILE A 137 0.19 -24.46 10.75
CA ILE A 137 -0.62 -25.59 10.26
C ILE A 137 0.03 -26.22 9.03
N ALA A 138 0.53 -25.42 8.08
CA ALA A 138 1.23 -25.90 6.90
C ALA A 138 2.53 -26.66 7.22
N SER A 139 3.12 -26.42 8.37
CA SER A 139 4.32 -27.13 8.82
C SER A 139 4.05 -28.54 9.36
N LEU A 140 2.82 -28.85 9.76
CA LEU A 140 2.45 -30.12 10.39
C LEU A 140 2.58 -31.31 9.43
N ASN A 141 2.09 -31.18 8.20
CA ASN A 141 2.21 -32.23 7.19
C ASN A 141 2.02 -31.70 5.75
N LYS A 142 2.29 -32.58 4.76
CA LYS A 142 2.20 -32.26 3.34
C LYS A 142 0.77 -31.92 2.91
N ASN A 143 -0.26 -32.57 3.45
CA ASN A 143 -1.66 -32.37 3.07
C ASN A 143 -2.17 -30.99 3.49
N PHE A 144 -1.90 -30.56 4.72
CA PHE A 144 -2.21 -29.18 5.16
C PHE A 144 -1.47 -28.14 4.33
N ARG A 145 -0.18 -28.37 4.07
CA ARG A 145 0.61 -27.47 3.22
C ARG A 145 0.04 -27.34 1.81
N SER A 146 -0.33 -28.45 1.20
CA SER A 146 -0.94 -28.48 -0.14
C SER A 146 -2.29 -27.74 -0.14
N LEU A 147 -3.15 -27.98 0.86
CA LEU A 147 -4.44 -27.33 1.00
C LEU A 147 -4.30 -25.82 1.15
N ILE A 148 -3.39 -25.34 1.99
CA ILE A 148 -3.17 -23.90 2.19
C ILE A 148 -2.61 -23.27 0.90
N ARG A 149 -1.62 -23.92 0.26
CA ARG A 149 -1.01 -23.42 -0.98
C ARG A 149 -1.94 -23.43 -2.20
N SER A 150 -2.94 -24.30 -2.22
CA SER A 150 -3.93 -24.32 -3.31
C SER A 150 -4.80 -23.06 -3.36
N GLY A 151 -4.85 -22.28 -2.26
CA GLY A 151 -5.73 -21.13 -2.15
C GLY A 151 -7.18 -21.48 -1.80
N GLU A 152 -7.52 -22.76 -1.72
CA GLU A 152 -8.88 -23.24 -1.46
C GLU A 152 -9.46 -22.65 -0.15
N LEU A 153 -8.68 -22.68 0.94
CA LEU A 153 -9.13 -22.10 2.21
C LEU A 153 -9.45 -20.61 2.10
N TYR A 154 -8.61 -19.84 1.41
CA TYR A 154 -8.84 -18.40 1.24
C TYR A 154 -10.06 -18.10 0.36
N THR A 155 -10.28 -18.89 -0.68
CA THR A 155 -11.50 -18.78 -1.52
C THR A 155 -12.76 -19.13 -0.73
N LEU A 156 -12.73 -20.20 0.07
CA LEU A 156 -13.84 -20.60 0.91
C LEU A 156 -14.11 -19.56 2.01
N ARG A 157 -13.08 -19.02 2.68
CA ARG A 157 -13.22 -17.95 3.67
C ARG A 157 -13.98 -16.76 3.09
N ARG A 158 -13.58 -16.27 1.92
CA ARG A 158 -14.27 -15.15 1.26
C ARG A 158 -15.73 -15.49 0.88
N LYS A 159 -15.99 -16.71 0.40
CA LYS A 159 -17.36 -17.16 0.08
C LYS A 159 -18.26 -17.24 1.30
N MET A 160 -17.70 -17.53 2.46
CA MET A 160 -18.42 -17.64 3.74
C MET A 160 -18.38 -16.36 4.58
N ASP A 161 -17.86 -15.27 4.01
CA ASP A 161 -17.67 -13.98 4.69
C ASP A 161 -16.83 -14.07 6.00
N ILE A 162 -15.90 -15.04 6.05
CA ILE A 162 -14.94 -15.21 7.14
C ILE A 162 -13.64 -14.54 6.70
N VAL A 163 -13.61 -13.21 6.68
CA VAL A 163 -12.49 -12.45 6.13
C VAL A 163 -11.70 -11.78 7.25
N GLU A 164 -10.39 -12.02 7.27
CA GLU A 164 -9.44 -11.28 8.09
C GLU A 164 -8.72 -10.24 7.23
N HIS A 165 -8.70 -8.99 7.66
CA HIS A 165 -8.06 -7.90 6.95
C HIS A 165 -6.72 -7.58 7.57
N TRP A 166 -5.64 -7.67 6.78
CA TRP A 166 -4.30 -7.29 7.20
C TRP A 166 -3.78 -6.10 6.42
N VAL A 167 -3.04 -5.23 7.10
CA VAL A 167 -2.46 -4.03 6.52
C VAL A 167 -1.04 -4.32 6.07
N TYR A 168 -0.78 -4.22 4.77
CA TYR A 168 0.54 -4.36 4.17
C TYR A 168 1.08 -2.98 3.84
N PHE A 169 2.29 -2.67 4.27
CA PHE A 169 2.89 -1.38 3.97
C PHE A 169 4.42 -1.43 3.92
N SER A 170 5.00 -0.40 3.34
CA SER A 170 6.44 -0.25 3.18
C SER A 170 6.88 1.15 3.58
N CYS A 171 7.90 1.22 4.42
CA CYS A 171 8.66 2.43 4.74
C CYS A 171 10.05 2.40 4.09
N ASN A 172 10.39 1.34 3.37
CA ASN A 172 11.61 1.15 2.60
C ASN A 172 11.26 0.44 1.29
N LEU A 173 11.99 0.71 0.23
CA LEU A 173 11.66 0.25 -1.15
C LEU A 173 11.43 -1.26 -1.26
N LEU A 174 12.25 -2.06 -0.58
CA LEU A 174 12.29 -3.52 -0.75
C LEU A 174 11.77 -4.29 0.47
N GLU A 175 11.47 -3.59 1.56
CA GLU A 175 11.04 -4.21 2.81
C GLU A 175 9.57 -3.92 3.05
N TRP A 176 8.80 -4.98 3.09
CA TRP A 176 7.38 -4.95 3.32
C TRP A 176 7.04 -5.66 4.62
N GLU A 177 6.08 -5.11 5.30
CA GLU A 177 5.55 -5.65 6.53
C GLU A 177 4.04 -5.80 6.43
N ALA A 178 3.51 -6.77 7.16
CA ALA A 178 2.09 -6.91 7.35
C ALA A 178 1.76 -6.75 8.84
N PHE A 179 0.62 -6.16 9.10
CA PHE A 179 0.10 -5.98 10.45
C PHE A 179 -1.33 -6.51 10.53
N ASP A 180 -1.57 -7.38 11.51
CA ASP A 180 -2.89 -7.87 11.88
C ASP A 180 -3.50 -6.92 12.92
N PRO A 181 -4.49 -6.10 12.56
CA PRO A 181 -5.04 -5.10 13.48
C PRO A 181 -5.86 -5.71 14.62
N ASP A 182 -6.43 -6.91 14.43
CA ASP A 182 -7.27 -7.54 15.44
C ASP A 182 -6.45 -8.18 16.54
N ARG A 183 -5.32 -8.82 16.19
CA ARG A 183 -4.40 -9.44 17.12
C ARG A 183 -3.21 -8.57 17.49
N ARG A 184 -3.09 -7.39 16.85
CA ARG A 184 -1.96 -6.44 17.02
C ARG A 184 -0.60 -7.11 16.80
N ARG A 185 -0.51 -7.96 15.76
CA ARG A 185 0.70 -8.72 15.44
C ARG A 185 1.37 -8.21 14.17
N TRP A 186 2.69 -8.13 14.24
CA TRP A 186 3.55 -7.84 13.10
C TRP A 186 3.99 -9.11 12.39
N MET A 187 4.10 -9.03 11.08
CA MET A 187 4.65 -10.08 10.25
C MET A 187 5.59 -9.46 9.22
N HIS A 188 6.79 -10.01 9.14
CA HIS A 188 7.75 -9.62 8.13
C HIS A 188 7.53 -10.44 6.87
N LEU A 189 7.42 -9.75 5.74
CA LEU A 189 7.43 -10.41 4.45
C LEU A 189 8.89 -10.72 4.05
N PRO A 190 9.13 -11.75 3.23
CA PRO A 190 10.42 -11.93 2.59
C PRO A 190 10.82 -10.64 1.88
N ARG A 191 12.11 -10.33 1.89
CA ARG A 191 12.62 -9.17 1.16
C ARG A 191 12.28 -9.30 -0.33
N MET A 192 11.79 -8.24 -0.94
CA MET A 192 11.44 -8.24 -2.36
C MET A 192 12.73 -8.41 -3.19
N THR A 193 12.74 -9.46 -4.01
CA THR A 193 13.84 -9.74 -4.95
C THR A 193 13.58 -8.99 -6.24
N SER A 194 14.03 -7.75 -6.29
CA SER A 194 13.92 -6.90 -7.48
C SER A 194 15.29 -6.74 -8.15
N ASN A 195 15.27 -6.24 -9.37
CA ASN A 195 16.46 -5.74 -10.04
C ASN A 195 17.01 -4.51 -9.28
N ASP A 196 18.34 -4.32 -9.27
CA ASP A 196 19.00 -3.19 -8.61
C ASP A 196 18.55 -1.82 -9.17
N CYS A 197 18.00 -1.81 -10.38
CA CYS A 197 17.45 -0.61 -11.02
C CYS A 197 15.96 -0.37 -10.70
N PHE A 198 15.35 -1.18 -9.85
CA PHE A 198 13.94 -1.05 -9.51
C PHE A 198 13.68 0.21 -8.68
N MET A 199 12.70 0.98 -9.12
CA MET A 199 12.16 2.14 -8.41
C MET A 199 10.67 1.92 -8.18
N CYS A 200 10.27 1.83 -6.92
CA CYS A 200 8.88 1.69 -6.52
C CYS A 200 8.12 2.99 -6.77
N SER A 201 6.90 2.90 -7.26
CA SER A 201 5.99 4.04 -7.35
C SER A 201 5.28 4.24 -6.02
N ASP A 202 5.34 5.44 -5.47
CA ASP A 202 4.68 5.78 -4.22
C ASP A 202 3.15 5.70 -4.38
N LYS A 203 2.49 5.11 -3.37
CA LYS A 203 1.04 4.88 -3.31
C LYS A 203 0.47 3.97 -4.41
N GLU A 204 1.33 3.36 -5.22
CA GLU A 204 0.93 2.43 -6.27
C GLU A 204 1.17 0.98 -5.83
N SER A 205 0.47 0.56 -4.79
CA SER A 205 0.38 -0.83 -4.34
C SER A 205 -1.07 -1.22 -4.15
N LEU A 206 -1.38 -2.46 -4.44
CA LEU A 206 -2.74 -2.96 -4.47
C LEU A 206 -2.76 -4.41 -4.01
N ALA A 207 -3.64 -4.73 -3.06
CA ALA A 207 -3.93 -6.12 -2.70
C ALA A 207 -5.17 -6.59 -3.45
N VAL A 208 -5.12 -7.75 -4.08
CA VAL A 208 -6.22 -8.37 -4.83
C VAL A 208 -6.18 -9.88 -4.66
N GLY A 209 -7.30 -10.49 -4.28
CA GLY A 209 -7.35 -11.91 -3.96
C GLY A 209 -6.35 -12.27 -2.86
N THR A 210 -5.40 -13.12 -3.19
CA THR A 210 -4.30 -13.55 -2.30
C THR A 210 -2.95 -12.94 -2.69
N GLU A 211 -2.97 -11.85 -3.45
CA GLU A 211 -1.78 -11.22 -4.02
C GLU A 211 -1.64 -9.76 -3.59
N LEU A 212 -0.40 -9.33 -3.36
CA LEU A 212 -0.02 -7.92 -3.24
C LEU A 212 0.77 -7.54 -4.49
N LEU A 213 0.25 -6.59 -5.25
CA LEU A 213 0.90 -6.03 -6.42
C LEU A 213 1.61 -4.73 -6.04
N VAL A 214 2.88 -4.63 -6.40
CA VAL A 214 3.71 -3.43 -6.20
C VAL A 214 4.18 -2.96 -7.56
N PHE A 215 3.78 -1.75 -7.90
CA PHE A 215 4.09 -1.16 -9.19
C PHE A 215 5.35 -0.31 -9.10
N GLY A 216 6.10 -0.28 -10.19
CA GLY A 216 7.32 0.50 -10.28
C GLY A 216 7.92 0.50 -11.67
N LYS A 217 9.17 0.95 -11.75
CA LYS A 217 9.91 1.09 -12.99
C LYS A 217 11.32 0.51 -12.86
N GLU A 218 11.77 -0.16 -13.90
CA GLU A 218 13.17 -0.58 -14.08
C GLU A 218 13.71 0.07 -15.34
N ILE A 219 14.70 0.97 -15.18
CA ILE A 219 15.28 1.78 -16.27
C ILE A 219 14.20 2.49 -17.08
N THR A 220 13.65 1.85 -18.12
CA THR A 220 12.63 2.39 -19.03
C THR A 220 11.32 1.64 -19.00
N SER A 221 11.25 0.48 -18.35
CA SER A 221 10.09 -0.41 -18.35
C SER A 221 9.31 -0.30 -17.06
N HIS A 222 7.98 -0.14 -17.14
CA HIS A 222 7.10 -0.33 -15.99
C HIS A 222 7.03 -1.82 -15.68
N VAL A 223 7.16 -2.14 -14.41
CA VAL A 223 7.17 -3.52 -13.91
C VAL A 223 6.22 -3.65 -12.73
N ILE A 224 5.77 -4.86 -12.49
CA ILE A 224 4.93 -5.23 -11.37
C ILE A 224 5.65 -6.35 -10.62
N TYR A 225 5.86 -6.17 -9.32
CA TYR A 225 6.24 -7.25 -8.42
C TYR A 225 5.01 -7.74 -7.69
N ARG A 226 4.91 -9.05 -7.56
CA ARG A 226 3.78 -9.74 -6.97
C ARG A 226 4.24 -10.57 -5.78
N TYR A 227 3.70 -10.30 -4.61
CA TYR A 227 3.82 -11.17 -3.46
C TYR A 227 2.57 -12.03 -3.34
N SER A 228 2.74 -13.34 -3.15
CA SER A 228 1.64 -14.28 -2.92
C SER A 228 1.67 -14.78 -1.48
N ILE A 229 0.56 -14.64 -0.76
CA ILE A 229 0.43 -15.20 0.59
C ILE A 229 0.36 -16.74 0.58
N LEU A 230 0.03 -17.35 -0.56
CA LEU A 230 -0.05 -18.81 -0.69
C LEU A 230 1.32 -19.47 -0.64
N THR A 231 2.32 -18.80 -1.20
CA THR A 231 3.70 -19.31 -1.28
C THR A 231 4.68 -18.56 -0.38
N ASN A 232 4.26 -17.41 0.17
CA ASN A 232 5.11 -16.48 0.91
C ASN A 232 6.36 -16.05 0.11
N THR A 233 6.16 -15.74 -1.17
CA THR A 233 7.27 -15.40 -2.08
C THR A 233 6.91 -14.22 -2.98
N TRP A 234 7.95 -13.50 -3.41
CA TRP A 234 7.87 -12.49 -4.45
C TRP A 234 8.16 -13.10 -5.83
N SER A 235 7.49 -12.60 -6.84
CA SER A 235 7.69 -12.95 -8.25
C SER A 235 7.40 -11.75 -9.14
N SER A 236 7.82 -11.80 -10.41
CA SER A 236 7.36 -10.83 -11.39
C SER A 236 5.87 -11.00 -11.66
N GLY A 237 5.13 -9.90 -11.64
CA GLY A 237 3.72 -9.88 -12.03
C GLY A 237 3.53 -9.82 -13.54
N THR A 238 2.33 -10.11 -14.00
CA THR A 238 1.94 -9.99 -15.41
C THR A 238 1.90 -8.53 -15.82
N LYS A 239 2.47 -8.20 -16.98
CA LYS A 239 2.51 -6.82 -17.49
C LYS A 239 1.11 -6.32 -17.85
N MET A 240 0.83 -5.05 -17.55
CA MET A 240 -0.36 -4.34 -18.03
C MET A 240 -0.37 -4.25 -19.56
N ASN A 241 -1.56 -4.22 -20.15
CA ASN A 241 -1.71 -3.97 -21.60
C ASN A 241 -1.22 -2.57 -21.99
N THR A 242 -1.48 -1.58 -21.12
CA THR A 242 -1.00 -0.21 -21.28
C THR A 242 -0.17 0.18 -20.04
N PRO A 243 1.18 0.17 -20.15
CA PRO A 243 2.05 0.59 -19.04
C PRO A 243 1.70 2.01 -18.58
N ARG A 244 1.55 2.20 -17.28
CA ARG A 244 1.12 3.47 -16.67
C ARG A 244 1.68 3.67 -15.28
N CYS A 245 1.73 4.93 -14.83
CA CYS A 245 1.95 5.34 -13.45
C CYS A 245 0.97 6.46 -13.09
N LEU A 246 0.88 6.83 -11.81
CA LEU A 246 0.00 7.89 -11.28
C LEU A 246 -1.49 7.65 -11.54
N PHE A 247 -1.89 6.39 -11.52
CA PHE A 247 -3.26 5.93 -11.76
C PHE A 247 -4.07 5.80 -10.47
N GLY A 248 -5.38 5.81 -10.60
CA GLY A 248 -6.30 5.40 -9.52
C GLY A 248 -6.57 3.91 -9.58
N SER A 249 -6.53 3.22 -8.44
CA SER A 249 -6.78 1.77 -8.36
C SER A 249 -7.57 1.38 -7.13
N ALA A 250 -8.34 0.32 -7.27
CA ALA A 250 -8.97 -0.38 -6.16
C ALA A 250 -9.25 -1.84 -6.53
N SER A 251 -9.43 -2.68 -5.52
CA SER A 251 -9.74 -4.11 -5.66
C SER A 251 -11.03 -4.48 -4.94
N ARG A 252 -11.66 -5.54 -5.43
CA ARG A 252 -12.81 -6.19 -4.82
C ARG A 252 -12.75 -7.70 -5.09
N GLY A 253 -12.51 -8.48 -4.05
CA GLY A 253 -12.30 -9.93 -4.21
C GLY A 253 -11.10 -10.21 -5.13
N GLU A 254 -11.34 -10.96 -6.19
CA GLU A 254 -10.33 -11.40 -7.15
C GLU A 254 -10.05 -10.41 -8.28
N ILE A 255 -10.77 -9.28 -8.33
CA ILE A 255 -10.58 -8.29 -9.38
C ILE A 255 -10.04 -6.97 -8.83
N ALA A 256 -9.21 -6.33 -9.63
CA ALA A 256 -8.74 -4.97 -9.43
C ALA A 256 -8.94 -4.14 -10.68
N ILE A 257 -9.29 -2.86 -10.55
CA ILE A 257 -9.37 -1.93 -11.66
C ILE A 257 -8.34 -0.83 -11.46
N LEU A 258 -7.60 -0.53 -12.54
CA LEU A 258 -6.67 0.59 -12.65
C LEU A 258 -7.21 1.54 -13.71
N ALA A 259 -7.30 2.82 -13.40
CA ALA A 259 -7.87 3.82 -14.34
C ALA A 259 -7.02 5.08 -14.39
N GLY A 260 -6.85 5.63 -15.58
CA GLY A 260 -6.07 6.85 -15.80
C GLY A 260 -4.57 6.65 -15.66
N GLY A 261 -3.91 7.65 -15.09
CA GLY A 261 -2.46 7.72 -14.99
C GLY A 261 -1.82 8.37 -16.20
N CYS A 262 -0.56 8.13 -16.38
CA CYS A 262 0.16 8.54 -17.59
C CYS A 262 1.05 7.42 -18.14
N ASP A 263 1.22 7.44 -19.45
CA ASP A 263 2.08 6.51 -20.17
C ASP A 263 3.58 6.87 -20.00
N PRO A 264 4.52 6.04 -20.48
CA PRO A 264 5.95 6.33 -20.41
C PRO A 264 6.38 7.63 -21.11
N ARG A 265 5.55 8.17 -22.01
CA ARG A 265 5.79 9.44 -22.72
C ARG A 265 5.25 10.66 -21.99
N GLY A 266 4.52 10.45 -20.87
CA GLY A 266 3.90 11.51 -20.08
C GLY A 266 2.49 11.89 -20.50
N ASN A 267 1.89 11.20 -21.49
CA ASN A 267 0.52 11.47 -21.92
C ASN A 267 -0.47 11.02 -20.83
N ILE A 268 -1.39 11.89 -20.44
CA ILE A 268 -2.43 11.56 -19.46
C ILE A 268 -3.46 10.63 -20.11
N LEU A 269 -3.74 9.52 -19.46
CA LEU A 269 -4.57 8.45 -19.98
C LEU A 269 -6.03 8.58 -19.55
N LYS A 270 -6.96 8.20 -20.44
CA LYS A 270 -8.36 7.90 -20.12
C LYS A 270 -8.68 6.42 -20.12
N SER A 271 -7.70 5.57 -20.44
CA SER A 271 -7.87 4.12 -20.47
C SER A 271 -7.96 3.53 -19.07
N ALA A 272 -8.65 2.40 -18.95
CA ALA A 272 -8.74 1.62 -17.73
C ALA A 272 -8.52 0.13 -18.05
N GLU A 273 -8.03 -0.61 -17.06
CA GLU A 273 -7.77 -2.05 -17.15
C GLU A 273 -8.25 -2.76 -15.90
N LEU A 274 -8.74 -3.96 -16.08
CA LEU A 274 -9.11 -4.88 -15.02
C LEU A 274 -8.09 -6.01 -14.94
N TYR A 275 -7.57 -6.24 -13.75
CA TYR A 275 -6.76 -7.40 -13.40
C TYR A 275 -7.62 -8.44 -12.71
N ASN A 276 -7.46 -9.71 -13.10
CA ASN A 276 -8.06 -10.84 -12.41
C ASN A 276 -6.95 -11.69 -11.79
N SER A 277 -6.92 -11.81 -10.47
CA SER A 277 -5.88 -12.54 -9.73
C SER A 277 -5.99 -14.06 -9.86
N GLU A 278 -7.17 -14.61 -10.15
CA GLU A 278 -7.34 -16.06 -10.37
C GLU A 278 -6.68 -16.52 -11.66
N THR A 279 -6.78 -15.69 -12.71
CA THR A 279 -6.23 -16.00 -14.03
C THR A 279 -4.86 -15.36 -14.29
N GLY A 280 -4.49 -14.35 -13.47
CA GLY A 280 -3.28 -13.55 -13.65
C GLY A 280 -3.31 -12.69 -14.92
N THR A 281 -4.49 -12.32 -15.43
CA THR A 281 -4.66 -11.66 -16.73
C THR A 281 -5.19 -10.24 -16.61
N TRP A 282 -4.84 -9.39 -17.59
CA TRP A 282 -5.33 -8.04 -17.75
C TRP A 282 -6.36 -7.96 -18.87
N LEU A 283 -7.47 -7.27 -18.61
CA LEU A 283 -8.53 -6.97 -19.58
C LEU A 283 -8.65 -5.46 -19.75
N THR A 284 -8.60 -4.97 -20.97
CA THR A 284 -8.84 -3.57 -21.27
C THR A 284 -10.32 -3.26 -21.13
N LEU A 285 -10.65 -2.23 -20.36
CA LEU A 285 -12.01 -1.75 -20.14
C LEU A 285 -12.32 -0.57 -21.10
N PRO A 286 -13.60 -0.22 -21.28
CA PRO A 286 -13.98 1.03 -21.93
C PRO A 286 -13.26 2.22 -21.31
N SER A 287 -12.93 3.21 -22.15
CA SER A 287 -12.24 4.42 -21.69
C SER A 287 -13.17 5.31 -20.86
N MET A 288 -12.61 5.98 -19.86
CA MET A 288 -13.26 7.08 -19.13
C MET A 288 -13.63 8.23 -20.06
N ASN A 289 -14.51 9.10 -19.61
CA ASN A 289 -14.86 10.33 -20.34
C ASN A 289 -13.70 11.33 -20.32
N LYS A 290 -13.04 11.51 -19.18
CA LYS A 290 -11.94 12.47 -18.98
C LYS A 290 -10.62 11.76 -18.66
N PRO A 291 -9.51 12.12 -19.35
CA PRO A 291 -8.20 11.65 -18.95
C PRO A 291 -7.81 12.28 -17.61
N ARG A 292 -7.17 11.50 -16.75
CA ARG A 292 -6.73 11.94 -15.42
C ARG A 292 -5.52 11.17 -14.91
N LYS A 293 -4.60 11.87 -14.27
CA LYS A 293 -3.48 11.30 -13.50
C LYS A 293 -3.54 11.76 -12.05
N MET A 294 -2.81 11.13 -11.14
CA MET A 294 -2.80 11.44 -9.71
C MET A 294 -4.21 11.42 -9.10
N CYS A 295 -5.02 10.50 -9.55
CA CYS A 295 -6.36 10.22 -9.09
C CYS A 295 -6.37 9.03 -8.12
N SER A 296 -7.47 8.84 -7.40
CA SER A 296 -7.65 7.70 -6.52
C SER A 296 -8.83 6.84 -6.94
N GLY A 297 -8.70 5.51 -6.76
CA GLY A 297 -9.75 4.56 -7.02
C GLY A 297 -10.36 4.01 -5.73
N VAL A 298 -11.67 3.75 -5.74
CA VAL A 298 -12.39 3.03 -4.68
C VAL A 298 -13.51 2.18 -5.26
N PHE A 299 -13.85 1.10 -4.55
CA PHE A 299 -15.11 0.39 -4.79
C PHE A 299 -16.17 0.86 -3.79
N MET A 300 -17.36 1.18 -4.29
CA MET A 300 -18.52 1.59 -3.51
C MET A 300 -19.79 1.24 -4.27
N ASP A 301 -20.84 0.78 -3.60
CA ASP A 301 -22.10 0.35 -4.22
C ASP A 301 -21.91 -0.72 -5.33
N GLY A 302 -20.90 -1.58 -5.18
CA GLY A 302 -20.58 -2.60 -6.19
C GLY A 302 -19.91 -2.06 -7.46
N LYS A 303 -19.64 -0.76 -7.56
CA LYS A 303 -19.07 -0.06 -8.71
C LYS A 303 -17.70 0.49 -8.40
N PHE A 304 -16.88 0.69 -9.44
CA PHE A 304 -15.56 1.31 -9.31
C PHE A 304 -15.67 2.82 -9.56
N TYR A 305 -15.11 3.59 -8.65
CA TYR A 305 -15.04 5.05 -8.74
C TYR A 305 -13.59 5.48 -8.91
N VAL A 306 -13.34 6.42 -9.82
CA VAL A 306 -12.08 7.14 -9.92
C VAL A 306 -12.34 8.62 -9.63
N ILE A 307 -11.57 9.20 -8.68
CA ILE A 307 -11.92 10.49 -8.07
C ILE A 307 -10.74 11.45 -8.16
N GLY A 308 -11.02 12.68 -8.58
CA GLY A 308 -10.05 13.76 -8.64
C GLY A 308 -8.96 13.56 -9.69
N GLY A 309 -7.76 14.02 -9.37
CA GLY A 309 -6.59 13.99 -10.24
C GLY A 309 -6.43 15.24 -11.08
N ILE A 310 -5.50 15.20 -12.02
CA ILE A 310 -5.13 16.29 -12.92
C ILE A 310 -5.48 15.87 -14.35
N GLY A 311 -6.22 16.72 -15.05
CA GLY A 311 -6.62 16.53 -16.44
C GLY A 311 -5.61 17.08 -17.45
N VAL A 312 -6.00 17.07 -18.73
CA VAL A 312 -5.22 17.66 -19.84
C VAL A 312 -5.56 19.14 -19.97
N GLY A 313 -4.54 20.00 -20.11
CA GLY A 313 -4.68 21.41 -20.46
C GLY A 313 -4.95 22.37 -19.30
N ASP A 314 -5.43 21.89 -18.16
CA ASP A 314 -5.60 22.69 -16.95
C ASP A 314 -4.75 22.08 -15.83
N PRO A 315 -3.80 22.83 -15.23
CA PRO A 315 -3.00 22.36 -14.11
C PRO A 315 -3.81 22.21 -12.81
N LYS A 316 -5.07 22.63 -12.79
CA LYS A 316 -5.94 22.52 -11.63
C LYS A 316 -6.43 21.08 -11.43
N GLN A 317 -6.68 20.76 -10.19
CA GLN A 317 -7.28 19.48 -9.83
C GLN A 317 -8.72 19.36 -10.36
N LEU A 318 -9.04 18.17 -10.88
CA LEU A 318 -10.41 17.84 -11.28
C LEU A 318 -11.28 17.70 -10.03
N THR A 319 -12.36 18.42 -9.97
CA THR A 319 -13.36 18.34 -8.89
C THR A 319 -14.31 17.15 -9.06
N SER A 320 -14.36 16.55 -10.27
CA SER A 320 -15.23 15.43 -10.59
C SER A 320 -14.59 14.08 -10.32
N GLY A 321 -15.45 13.08 -10.15
CA GLY A 321 -15.12 11.66 -10.28
C GLY A 321 -15.83 11.04 -11.46
N GLU A 322 -15.49 9.79 -11.78
CA GLU A 322 -16.25 8.95 -12.71
C GLU A 322 -16.50 7.59 -12.08
N VAL A 323 -17.69 7.05 -12.31
CA VAL A 323 -18.08 5.72 -11.86
C VAL A 323 -18.16 4.76 -13.03
N TYR A 324 -17.53 3.60 -12.90
CA TYR A 324 -17.64 2.48 -13.82
C TYR A 324 -18.62 1.45 -13.30
N ASP A 325 -19.66 1.20 -14.06
CA ASP A 325 -20.64 0.14 -13.82
C ASP A 325 -20.14 -1.13 -14.51
N LEU A 326 -19.81 -2.17 -13.70
CA LEU A 326 -19.24 -3.41 -14.23
C LEU A 326 -20.24 -4.22 -15.07
N GLU A 327 -21.53 -4.12 -14.76
CA GLU A 327 -22.59 -4.83 -15.48
C GLU A 327 -22.88 -4.15 -16.82
N LYS A 328 -23.08 -2.83 -16.80
CA LYS A 328 -23.38 -2.03 -17.97
C LYS A 328 -22.16 -1.76 -18.84
N LYS A 329 -20.94 -1.91 -18.27
CA LYS A 329 -19.64 -1.59 -18.89
C LYS A 329 -19.55 -0.14 -19.39
N THR A 330 -20.09 0.80 -18.60
CA THR A 330 -20.16 2.22 -18.95
C THR A 330 -19.58 3.10 -17.83
N TRP A 331 -19.02 4.25 -18.24
CA TRP A 331 -18.57 5.30 -17.34
C TRP A 331 -19.59 6.42 -17.27
N THR A 332 -19.82 6.95 -16.07
CA THR A 332 -20.67 8.12 -15.81
C THR A 332 -19.90 9.10 -14.95
N GLU A 333 -19.90 10.39 -15.35
CA GLU A 333 -19.25 11.46 -14.58
C GLU A 333 -20.14 11.88 -13.40
N ILE A 334 -19.50 12.14 -12.25
CA ILE A 334 -20.13 12.67 -11.04
C ILE A 334 -19.39 13.95 -10.65
N PRO A 335 -20.06 15.12 -10.68
CA PRO A 335 -19.45 16.38 -10.28
C PRO A 335 -19.19 16.43 -8.76
N ASN A 336 -18.31 17.32 -8.32
CA ASN A 336 -18.01 17.63 -6.90
C ASN A 336 -17.64 16.43 -6.03
N MET A 337 -17.07 15.39 -6.62
CA MET A 337 -16.68 14.18 -5.89
C MET A 337 -15.32 14.30 -5.22
N PHE A 338 -14.51 15.27 -5.60
CA PHE A 338 -13.22 15.54 -4.97
C PHE A 338 -13.43 16.37 -3.68
N PRO A 339 -12.81 15.99 -2.55
CA PRO A 339 -12.87 16.81 -1.33
C PRO A 339 -11.96 18.03 -1.48
N GLY A 340 -12.33 18.96 -2.37
CA GLY A 340 -11.54 20.12 -2.70
C GLY A 340 -11.16 20.93 -1.47
N ARG A 341 -9.99 21.54 -1.47
CA ARG A 341 -9.63 22.57 -0.51
C ARG A 341 -10.59 23.73 -0.70
N ASN A 342 -11.31 24.11 0.33
CA ASN A 342 -11.91 25.43 0.40
C ASN A 342 -10.74 26.41 0.51
N GLY A 343 -10.30 26.95 -0.61
CA GLY A 343 -9.23 27.92 -0.68
C GLY A 343 -9.55 29.10 0.22
N GLY A 344 -9.00 29.09 1.43
CA GLY A 344 -8.94 30.29 2.24
C GLY A 344 -8.13 31.31 1.44
N ALA A 345 -8.72 32.47 1.20
CA ALA A 345 -8.09 33.58 0.49
C ALA A 345 -6.73 33.89 1.17
N GLY A 346 -5.61 33.53 0.54
CA GLY A 346 -4.27 33.90 0.99
C GLY A 346 -3.20 32.81 1.02
N ALA A 347 -3.52 31.53 0.86
CA ALA A 347 -2.48 30.51 0.70
C ALA A 347 -2.04 30.48 -0.77
N ALA A 348 -0.74 30.68 -1.03
CA ALA A 348 -0.15 30.41 -2.34
C ALA A 348 -0.48 28.95 -2.70
N GLU A 349 -1.31 28.73 -3.73
CA GLU A 349 -1.69 27.40 -4.18
C GLU A 349 -0.43 26.65 -4.58
N ALA A 350 -0.05 25.63 -3.82
CA ALA A 350 0.98 24.69 -4.28
C ALA A 350 0.49 24.05 -5.60
N PRO A 351 1.38 23.82 -6.56
CA PRO A 351 1.01 23.14 -7.80
C PRO A 351 0.32 21.81 -7.48
N ALA A 352 -0.80 21.51 -8.12
CA ALA A 352 -1.55 20.28 -7.89
C ALA A 352 -0.71 19.00 -8.02
N ALA A 353 0.32 19.05 -8.86
CA ALA A 353 1.30 17.96 -9.03
C ALA A 353 2.23 17.74 -7.82
N ALA A 354 2.32 18.68 -6.89
CA ALA A 354 3.11 18.52 -5.67
C ALA A 354 2.37 17.74 -4.58
N GLU A 355 1.08 17.57 -4.72
CA GLU A 355 0.22 16.92 -3.74
C GLU A 355 0.01 15.45 -4.07
N ALA A 356 -0.17 14.63 -3.04
CA ALA A 356 -0.54 13.23 -3.22
C ALA A 356 -1.94 13.12 -3.86
N PRO A 357 -2.22 11.99 -4.55
CA PRO A 357 -3.57 11.64 -4.94
C PRO A 357 -4.53 11.72 -3.73
N PRO A 358 -5.83 11.97 -3.95
CA PRO A 358 -6.80 12.03 -2.87
C PRO A 358 -6.69 10.82 -1.93
N LEU A 359 -6.62 11.07 -0.62
CA LEU A 359 -6.53 10.01 0.37
C LEU A 359 -7.94 9.54 0.71
N LEU A 360 -8.40 8.48 0.05
CA LEU A 360 -9.77 7.99 0.10
C LEU A 360 -9.86 6.57 0.66
N ALA A 361 -10.95 6.29 1.36
CA ALA A 361 -11.29 4.97 1.84
C ALA A 361 -12.82 4.79 1.91
N VAL A 362 -13.30 3.56 1.70
CA VAL A 362 -14.73 3.23 1.80
C VAL A 362 -14.92 2.22 2.92
N VAL A 363 -15.69 2.57 3.93
CA VAL A 363 -16.08 1.71 5.05
C VAL A 363 -17.60 1.66 5.10
N ASN A 364 -18.17 0.46 5.19
CA ASN A 364 -19.61 0.25 5.21
C ASN A 364 -20.34 1.00 4.09
N ASN A 365 -19.75 0.97 2.90
CA ASN A 365 -20.27 1.62 1.69
C ASN A 365 -20.38 3.16 1.79
N ILE A 366 -19.65 3.76 2.71
CA ILE A 366 -19.55 5.20 2.90
C ILE A 366 -18.12 5.64 2.53
N LEU A 367 -18.03 6.69 1.71
CA LEU A 367 -16.76 7.25 1.26
C LEU A 367 -16.24 8.28 2.28
N TYR A 368 -15.00 8.09 2.70
CA TYR A 368 -14.26 8.99 3.57
C TYR A 368 -13.01 9.53 2.87
N ALA A 369 -12.62 10.73 3.24
CA ALA A 369 -11.37 11.36 2.81
C ALA A 369 -10.57 11.86 4.00
N ALA A 370 -9.25 11.74 3.92
CA ALA A 370 -8.33 12.42 4.82
C ALA A 370 -7.89 13.74 4.20
N ASP A 371 -8.34 14.84 4.77
CA ASP A 371 -7.83 16.18 4.47
C ASP A 371 -6.60 16.45 5.34
N TYR A 372 -5.42 16.23 4.76
CA TYR A 372 -4.16 16.39 5.49
C TYR A 372 -3.82 17.86 5.79
N ALA A 373 -4.35 18.81 5.02
CA ALA A 373 -4.12 20.24 5.22
C ALA A 373 -4.90 20.76 6.42
N GLU A 374 -6.19 20.48 6.49
CA GLU A 374 -7.06 20.85 7.61
C GLU A 374 -6.96 19.86 8.78
N LYS A 375 -6.26 18.73 8.58
CA LYS A 375 -6.13 17.62 9.55
C LYS A 375 -7.49 17.03 9.95
N GLU A 376 -8.38 16.89 8.98
CA GLU A 376 -9.74 16.42 9.18
C GLU A 376 -10.01 15.12 8.41
N VAL A 377 -10.99 14.36 8.95
CA VAL A 377 -11.68 13.31 8.21
C VAL A 377 -12.98 13.89 7.72
N ARG A 378 -13.24 13.70 6.43
CA ARG A 378 -14.47 14.10 5.77
C ARG A 378 -15.23 12.89 5.28
N LYS A 379 -16.56 12.95 5.31
CA LYS A 379 -17.50 11.96 4.80
C LYS A 379 -18.24 12.56 3.60
N TYR A 380 -18.38 11.77 2.55
CA TYR A 380 -19.15 12.17 1.37
C TYR A 380 -20.63 11.82 1.54
N ASP A 381 -21.49 12.86 1.48
CA ASP A 381 -22.94 12.71 1.42
C ASP A 381 -23.35 12.54 -0.06
N LYS A 382 -23.74 11.32 -0.43
CA LYS A 382 -24.10 10.95 -1.79
C LYS A 382 -25.38 11.65 -2.28
N GLU A 383 -26.32 11.92 -1.36
CA GLU A 383 -27.61 12.51 -1.71
C GLU A 383 -27.47 13.99 -2.04
N LYS A 384 -26.66 14.69 -1.23
CA LYS A 384 -26.42 16.13 -1.40
C LYS A 384 -25.22 16.43 -2.29
N ASN A 385 -24.41 15.41 -2.61
CA ASN A 385 -23.18 15.57 -3.37
C ASN A 385 -22.19 16.56 -2.73
N VAL A 386 -22.00 16.45 -1.40
CA VAL A 386 -21.13 17.33 -0.62
C VAL A 386 -20.26 16.54 0.36
N TRP A 387 -19.14 17.13 0.74
CA TRP A 387 -18.27 16.62 1.79
C TRP A 387 -18.59 17.28 3.13
N VAL A 388 -18.69 16.47 4.20
CA VAL A 388 -18.96 16.92 5.55
C VAL A 388 -17.80 16.51 6.45
N ALA A 389 -17.23 17.44 7.20
CA ALA A 389 -16.21 17.13 8.22
C ALA A 389 -16.86 16.31 9.34
N VAL A 390 -16.22 15.21 9.74
CA VAL A 390 -16.68 14.34 10.82
C VAL A 390 -15.79 14.40 12.06
N GLY A 391 -14.57 14.90 11.90
CA GLY A 391 -13.65 15.12 13.01
C GLY A 391 -12.18 15.15 12.58
N ARG A 392 -11.26 15.12 13.55
CA ARG A 392 -9.83 15.29 13.28
C ARG A 392 -9.13 13.98 12.99
N LEU A 393 -8.09 14.05 12.15
CA LEU A 393 -7.10 13.00 11.98
C LEU A 393 -6.27 12.81 13.27
N PRO A 394 -5.62 11.64 13.46
CA PRO A 394 -4.68 11.43 14.56
C PRO A 394 -3.57 12.50 14.55
N GLU A 395 -3.08 12.88 15.74
CA GLU A 395 -2.06 13.93 15.87
C GLU A 395 -0.80 13.71 15.03
N ARG A 396 -0.37 12.45 14.86
CA ARG A 396 0.80 12.11 14.07
C ARG A 396 0.54 11.92 12.59
N ALA A 397 -0.70 12.00 12.15
CA ALA A 397 -1.07 12.02 10.74
C ALA A 397 -0.76 13.40 10.11
N VAL A 398 0.46 13.88 10.28
CA VAL A 398 0.91 15.16 9.74
C VAL A 398 1.62 14.94 8.43
N SER A 399 1.14 15.57 7.37
CA SER A 399 1.79 15.61 6.08
C SER A 399 1.56 16.97 5.45
N MET A 400 2.59 17.54 4.81
CA MET A 400 2.45 18.83 4.12
C MET A 400 1.68 18.70 2.81
N ASN A 401 1.81 17.54 2.14
CA ASN A 401 1.28 17.30 0.81
C ASN A 401 0.65 15.91 0.63
N GLY A 402 0.43 15.17 1.71
CA GLY A 402 -0.25 13.86 1.71
C GLY A 402 0.63 12.65 1.35
N TRP A 403 1.86 12.84 0.86
CA TRP A 403 2.68 11.71 0.37
C TRP A 403 3.12 10.74 1.47
N GLY A 404 3.49 11.20 2.62
CA GLY A 404 3.94 10.35 3.74
C GLY A 404 2.82 9.75 4.60
N LEU A 405 1.55 9.85 4.17
CA LEU A 405 0.39 9.43 4.92
C LEU A 405 -0.34 8.30 4.19
N ALA A 406 -0.67 7.20 4.87
CA ALA A 406 -1.58 6.19 4.37
C ALA A 406 -2.96 6.33 5.03
N PHE A 407 -4.02 6.23 4.21
CA PHE A 407 -5.42 6.24 4.62
C PHE A 407 -6.14 5.12 3.89
N ARG A 408 -6.62 4.11 4.61
CA ARG A 408 -7.20 2.89 4.02
C ARG A 408 -8.40 2.40 4.84
N ALA A 409 -9.31 1.71 4.17
CA ALA A 409 -10.31 0.87 4.82
C ALA A 409 -9.72 -0.49 5.16
N CYS A 410 -10.06 -1.02 6.33
CA CYS A 410 -9.62 -2.32 6.82
C CYS A 410 -10.80 -2.98 7.54
N GLY A 411 -11.59 -3.77 6.80
CA GLY A 411 -12.86 -4.27 7.29
C GLY A 411 -13.83 -3.13 7.58
N ASP A 412 -14.33 -3.09 8.80
CA ASP A 412 -15.28 -2.12 9.31
C ASP A 412 -14.65 -0.82 9.81
N ARG A 413 -13.33 -0.67 9.69
CA ARG A 413 -12.58 0.46 10.25
C ARG A 413 -11.75 1.21 9.23
N LEU A 414 -11.47 2.47 9.53
CA LEU A 414 -10.47 3.28 8.86
C LEU A 414 -9.11 3.07 9.53
N ILE A 415 -8.07 2.95 8.74
CA ILE A 415 -6.67 2.92 9.19
C ILE A 415 -5.96 4.16 8.68
N VAL A 416 -5.23 4.82 9.59
CA VAL A 416 -4.31 5.91 9.29
C VAL A 416 -2.92 5.52 9.75
N ILE A 417 -1.96 5.58 8.83
CA ILE A 417 -0.55 5.38 9.15
C ILE A 417 0.18 6.68 8.84
N GLY A 418 0.80 7.27 9.85
CA GLY A 418 1.49 8.54 9.73
C GLY A 418 2.76 8.61 10.57
N GLY A 419 3.62 9.60 10.27
CA GLY A 419 4.95 9.77 10.84
C GLY A 419 6.05 9.22 9.92
N PRO A 420 7.33 9.36 10.28
CA PRO A 420 7.86 10.23 11.33
C PRO A 420 7.67 11.73 11.03
N ARG A 421 7.78 12.57 12.04
CA ARG A 421 7.66 14.04 11.86
C ARG A 421 8.91 14.66 11.21
N VAL A 422 10.04 13.99 11.35
CA VAL A 422 11.34 14.46 10.86
C VAL A 422 12.03 13.32 10.08
N LEU A 423 12.64 13.66 8.96
CA LEU A 423 13.48 12.73 8.20
C LEU A 423 14.74 12.34 8.99
N GLY A 424 15.12 11.07 8.90
CA GLY A 424 16.31 10.56 9.55
C GLY A 424 16.09 9.92 10.92
N GLY A 425 14.86 9.89 11.42
CA GLY A 425 14.53 9.20 12.66
C GLY A 425 13.17 9.62 13.21
N GLY A 426 12.48 8.69 13.80
CA GLY A 426 11.17 8.94 14.40
C GLY A 426 10.36 7.66 14.53
N THR A 427 9.07 7.84 14.65
CA THR A 427 8.12 6.74 14.88
C THR A 427 6.94 6.90 13.94
N ILE A 428 6.59 5.85 13.23
CA ILE A 428 5.29 5.73 12.56
C ILE A 428 4.27 5.21 13.57
N GLU A 429 3.02 5.63 13.39
CA GLU A 429 1.89 5.17 14.19
C GLU A 429 0.79 4.64 13.27
N LEU A 430 0.25 3.49 13.65
CA LEU A 430 -0.95 2.93 13.05
C LEU A 430 -2.12 3.23 13.98
N ASN A 431 -3.07 3.99 13.48
CA ASN A 431 -4.28 4.35 14.20
C ASN A 431 -5.51 3.80 13.47
N SER A 432 -6.51 3.35 14.22
CA SER A 432 -7.79 2.89 13.65
C SER A 432 -8.97 3.60 14.29
N TRP A 433 -10.04 3.70 13.51
CA TRP A 433 -11.33 4.18 13.98
C TRP A 433 -12.45 3.41 13.26
N VAL A 434 -13.42 2.92 14.03
CA VAL A 434 -14.67 2.34 13.50
C VAL A 434 -15.70 3.45 13.40
N PRO A 435 -16.14 3.84 12.19
CA PRO A 435 -17.13 4.89 12.03
C PRO A 435 -18.52 4.42 12.48
N ASP A 436 -18.94 4.83 13.66
CA ASP A 436 -20.22 4.53 14.29
C ASP A 436 -21.22 5.71 14.28
N GLY A 437 -20.86 6.79 13.58
CA GLY A 437 -21.62 8.04 13.53
C GLY A 437 -21.20 9.07 14.58
N SER A 438 -20.35 8.70 15.52
CA SER A 438 -19.72 9.65 16.47
C SER A 438 -18.49 10.34 15.87
N SER A 439 -17.95 11.33 16.57
CA SER A 439 -16.65 11.93 16.23
C SER A 439 -15.54 10.87 16.30
N PRO A 440 -14.51 10.94 15.44
CA PRO A 440 -13.44 9.97 15.42
C PRO A 440 -12.73 9.79 16.76
N GLN A 441 -12.82 8.58 17.29
CA GLN A 441 -12.03 8.11 18.44
C GLN A 441 -10.96 7.17 17.93
N TRP A 442 -9.74 7.68 17.75
CA TRP A 442 -8.64 6.92 17.20
C TRP A 442 -8.01 6.00 18.24
N ASP A 443 -8.05 4.70 18.00
CA ASP A 443 -7.32 3.69 18.74
C ASP A 443 -5.91 3.52 18.15
N LEU A 444 -4.89 3.67 18.97
CA LEU A 444 -3.51 3.43 18.59
C LEU A 444 -3.24 1.93 18.58
N LEU A 445 -3.18 1.34 17.40
CA LEU A 445 -2.93 -0.10 17.23
C LEU A 445 -1.46 -0.45 17.47
N ALA A 446 -0.55 0.32 16.90
CA ALA A 446 0.88 0.05 16.98
C ALA A 446 1.75 1.29 16.75
N ARG A 447 2.97 1.23 17.27
CA ARG A 447 4.07 2.17 17.02
C ARG A 447 5.30 1.41 16.57
N LYS A 448 6.05 2.00 15.64
CA LYS A 448 7.30 1.42 15.17
C LYS A 448 8.31 2.54 14.87
N PRO A 449 9.59 2.38 15.31
CA PRO A 449 10.68 3.24 14.85
C PRO A 449 10.81 3.15 13.32
N SER A 450 10.97 4.28 12.66
CA SER A 450 11.19 4.33 11.22
C SER A 450 12.04 5.54 10.87
N GLY A 451 13.01 5.34 9.98
CA GLY A 451 13.79 6.42 9.37
C GLY A 451 13.08 7.10 8.20
N SER A 452 11.98 6.55 7.73
CA SER A 452 11.28 6.98 6.52
C SER A 452 9.77 6.98 6.70
N PHE A 453 9.09 7.71 5.81
CA PHE A 453 7.63 7.76 5.74
C PHE A 453 7.04 6.46 5.17
N VAL A 454 5.72 6.32 5.26
CA VAL A 454 4.98 5.24 4.58
C VAL A 454 4.81 5.61 3.11
N TYR A 455 5.47 4.87 2.23
CA TYR A 455 5.39 5.09 0.78
C TYR A 455 4.20 4.37 0.17
N ASN A 456 4.03 3.11 0.54
CA ASN A 456 2.98 2.25 0.02
C ASN A 456 2.19 1.59 1.13
N CYS A 457 0.89 1.40 0.90
CA CYS A 457 0.00 0.71 1.82
C CYS A 457 -1.17 0.09 1.05
N ALA A 458 -1.41 -1.19 1.31
CA ALA A 458 -2.55 -1.93 0.79
C ALA A 458 -3.19 -2.75 1.91
N VAL A 459 -4.48 -3.04 1.80
CA VAL A 459 -5.19 -3.91 2.73
C VAL A 459 -5.66 -5.14 1.99
N MET A 460 -5.31 -6.31 2.48
CA MET A 460 -5.71 -7.60 1.92
C MET A 460 -6.71 -8.26 2.85
N GLY A 461 -7.92 -8.52 2.33
CA GLY A 461 -8.97 -9.29 3.00
C GLY A 461 -9.06 -10.70 2.45
N CYS A 462 -8.83 -11.68 3.30
CA CYS A 462 -8.98 -13.09 2.92
C CYS A 462 -9.09 -14.03 4.14
#